data_15de06c7fca80020038418a56a8eb486
#
_entry.id   15de06c7fca80020038418a56a8eb486
#
_cell.length_a   1.000
_cell.length_b   1.000
_cell.length_c   1.000
_cell.angle_alpha   90.00
_cell.angle_beta   90.00
_cell.angle_gamma   90.00
#
_symmetry.space_group_name_H-M   'P 1'
#
loop_
_entity.id
_entity.type
_entity.pdbx_description
1 polymer ?
#
loop_
_entity_poly.entity_id
_entity_poly.type
_entity_poly.pdbx_seq_one_letter_code
_entity_poly.pdbx_strand_id
1 'polypeptide(L)'
;MPLPLRLALVGDYRPEAVAHQAIPLALSRAAAHLAIDIEPEWIPTPELGDLTAIRQSHAVWLVPGSPYKNDEGVFSMLRWVREGEKPFLGSCGGFQYAVIDYARHVLGWHDANHAETSDEGRMVIAPLSCSLVEQRGEVTFEPGSRIATAYDSLSSDEGYHCNFGVNPDFSAALEGNNLRITAWDLNGDVRGIELTDHPFYVATLFQSERAALQDKDSPLVIAWMQAALDQR
;
A
#
# COMPACT_ATOMS: atom_id res chain seq x y z
N MET A 1 6.74 9.89 29.29
CA MET A 1 6.47 8.85 28.30
C MET A 1 6.67 9.46 26.92
N PRO A 2 7.27 8.77 25.96
CA PRO A 2 7.34 9.29 24.59
C PRO A 2 5.91 9.52 24.07
N LEU A 3 5.74 10.52 23.18
CA LEU A 3 4.44 10.78 22.56
C LEU A 3 4.02 9.58 21.69
N PRO A 4 2.73 9.28 21.56
CA PRO A 4 2.26 8.18 20.72
C PRO A 4 2.63 8.38 19.25
N LEU A 5 2.80 7.30 18.50
CA LEU A 5 3.04 7.33 17.06
C LEU A 5 1.72 7.60 16.36
N ARG A 6 1.57 8.77 15.71
CA ARG A 6 0.36 9.13 14.97
C ARG A 6 0.38 8.52 13.58
N LEU A 7 -0.65 7.77 13.23
CA LEU A 7 -0.74 7.00 11.99
C LEU A 7 -1.99 7.42 11.22
N ALA A 8 -1.82 7.89 9.99
CA ALA A 8 -2.94 8.21 9.10
C ALA A 8 -3.37 6.96 8.31
N LEU A 9 -4.61 6.53 8.50
CA LEU A 9 -5.25 5.45 7.74
C LEU A 9 -6.18 6.09 6.72
N VAL A 10 -5.71 6.23 5.49
CA VAL A 10 -6.44 6.93 4.42
C VAL A 10 -7.31 5.94 3.65
N GLY A 11 -8.60 6.23 3.58
CA GLY A 11 -9.57 5.43 2.83
C GLY A 11 -10.99 5.53 3.39
N ASP A 12 -11.95 5.08 2.62
CA ASP A 12 -13.38 5.17 2.97
C ASP A 12 -13.78 3.94 3.79
N TYR A 13 -13.87 4.10 5.12
CA TYR A 13 -14.11 3.00 6.05
C TYR A 13 -15.40 2.24 5.76
N ARG A 14 -15.30 0.92 5.75
CA ARG A 14 -16.41 -0.03 5.58
C ARG A 14 -16.28 -1.13 6.65
N PRO A 15 -17.18 -1.19 7.64
CA PRO A 15 -17.08 -2.14 8.75
C PRO A 15 -17.21 -3.60 8.30
N GLU A 16 -17.86 -3.86 7.16
CA GLU A 16 -18.00 -5.20 6.57
C GLU A 16 -16.76 -5.66 5.81
N ALA A 17 -15.84 -4.75 5.46
CA ALA A 17 -14.62 -5.11 4.75
C ALA A 17 -13.64 -5.84 5.68
N VAL A 18 -13.28 -7.07 5.30
CA VAL A 18 -12.38 -7.92 6.09
C VAL A 18 -11.04 -7.23 6.39
N ALA A 19 -10.46 -6.54 5.40
CA ALA A 19 -9.23 -5.77 5.58
C ALA A 19 -9.39 -4.66 6.62
N HIS A 20 -10.54 -3.95 6.62
CA HIS A 20 -10.79 -2.89 7.59
C HIS A 20 -10.97 -3.40 9.02
N GLN A 21 -11.43 -4.64 9.18
CA GLN A 21 -11.47 -5.33 10.47
C GLN A 21 -10.07 -5.80 10.91
N ALA A 22 -9.22 -6.19 9.95
CA ALA A 22 -7.87 -6.66 10.20
C ALA A 22 -6.90 -5.53 10.60
N ILE A 23 -7.04 -4.33 10.03
CA ILE A 23 -6.12 -3.20 10.25
C ILE A 23 -5.94 -2.85 11.74
N PRO A 24 -6.99 -2.65 12.55
CA PRO A 24 -6.81 -2.35 13.98
C PRO A 24 -6.08 -3.46 14.73
N LEU A 25 -6.32 -4.72 14.38
CA LEU A 25 -5.64 -5.86 14.97
C LEU A 25 -4.16 -5.88 14.60
N ALA A 26 -3.84 -5.66 13.32
CA ALA A 26 -2.47 -5.59 12.82
C ALA A 26 -1.68 -4.46 13.49
N LEU A 27 -2.29 -3.28 13.63
CA LEU A 27 -1.69 -2.12 14.31
C LEU A 27 -1.44 -2.41 15.79
N SER A 28 -2.42 -2.99 16.50
CA SER A 28 -2.27 -3.35 17.92
C SER A 28 -1.13 -4.35 18.14
N ARG A 29 -1.02 -5.36 17.28
CA ARG A 29 0.05 -6.36 17.34
C ARG A 29 1.41 -5.74 17.04
N ALA A 30 1.51 -4.90 16.00
CA ALA A 30 2.74 -4.19 15.67
C ALA A 30 3.18 -3.23 16.78
N ALA A 31 2.25 -2.52 17.41
CA ALA A 31 2.52 -1.65 18.54
C ALA A 31 3.06 -2.43 19.75
N ALA A 32 2.47 -3.60 20.03
CA ALA A 32 2.94 -4.50 21.09
C ALA A 32 4.35 -5.05 20.77
N HIS A 33 4.61 -5.43 19.52
CA HIS A 33 5.91 -5.91 19.05
C HIS A 33 7.00 -4.84 19.23
N LEU A 34 6.69 -3.59 18.89
CA LEU A 34 7.62 -2.45 18.98
C LEU A 34 7.65 -1.81 20.37
N ALA A 35 6.80 -2.25 21.29
CA ALA A 35 6.65 -1.71 22.67
C ALA A 35 6.39 -0.19 22.68
N ILE A 36 5.46 0.28 21.83
CA ILE A 36 5.11 1.70 21.66
C ILE A 36 3.62 1.96 21.79
N ASP A 37 3.27 3.22 22.12
CA ASP A 37 1.91 3.72 22.02
C ASP A 37 1.66 4.27 20.62
N ILE A 38 0.44 4.04 20.08
CA ILE A 38 0.01 4.52 18.77
C ILE A 38 -1.29 5.32 18.86
N GLU A 39 -1.46 6.23 17.92
CA GLU A 39 -2.68 7.02 17.73
C GLU A 39 -3.08 6.94 16.25
N PRO A 40 -3.81 5.88 15.85
CA PRO A 40 -4.29 5.74 14.49
C PRO A 40 -5.52 6.63 14.26
N GLU A 41 -5.51 7.39 13.17
CA GLU A 41 -6.62 8.21 12.71
C GLU A 41 -7.09 7.73 11.34
N TRP A 42 -8.38 7.40 11.21
CA TRP A 42 -8.98 7.04 9.94
C TRP A 42 -9.48 8.28 9.22
N ILE A 43 -8.92 8.56 8.05
CA ILE A 43 -9.19 9.76 7.26
C ILE A 43 -9.97 9.35 6.00
N PRO A 44 -11.28 9.64 5.92
CA PRO A 44 -12.06 9.42 4.71
C PRO A 44 -11.53 10.24 3.54
N THR A 45 -11.52 9.69 2.33
CA THR A 45 -10.92 10.36 1.18
C THR A 45 -11.54 11.73 0.84
N PRO A 46 -12.86 11.98 1.05
CA PRO A 46 -13.43 13.33 0.90
C PRO A 46 -12.86 14.37 1.88
N GLU A 47 -12.26 13.94 2.98
CA GLU A 47 -11.71 14.83 4.02
C GLU A 47 -10.22 15.14 3.83
N LEU A 48 -9.58 14.64 2.76
CA LEU A 48 -8.15 14.87 2.50
C LEU A 48 -7.79 16.36 2.32
N GLY A 49 -8.68 17.15 1.72
CA GLY A 49 -8.60 18.61 1.69
C GLY A 49 -7.19 19.15 1.42
N ASP A 50 -6.65 19.90 2.39
CA ASP A 50 -5.32 20.49 2.36
C ASP A 50 -4.21 19.59 2.91
N LEU A 51 -4.49 18.32 3.15
CA LEU A 51 -3.59 17.32 3.74
C LEU A 51 -3.12 17.63 5.16
N THR A 52 -3.81 18.48 5.92
CA THR A 52 -3.37 18.89 7.26
C THR A 52 -3.19 17.68 8.19
N ALA A 53 -4.18 16.77 8.25
CA ALA A 53 -4.10 15.55 9.08
C ALA A 53 -2.93 14.65 8.64
N ILE A 54 -2.72 14.50 7.31
CA ILE A 54 -1.61 13.74 6.74
C ILE A 54 -0.25 14.33 7.15
N ARG A 55 -0.12 15.66 7.08
CA ARG A 55 1.12 16.36 7.47
C ARG A 55 1.46 16.20 8.95
N GLN A 56 0.43 16.10 9.80
CA GLN A 56 0.58 15.92 11.25
C GLN A 56 0.84 14.47 11.66
N SER A 57 0.57 13.50 10.81
CA SER A 57 0.88 12.08 11.08
C SER A 57 2.38 11.80 10.95
N HIS A 58 2.84 10.67 11.50
CA HIS A 58 4.23 10.19 11.36
C HIS A 58 4.37 9.23 10.18
N ALA A 59 3.31 8.54 9.79
CA ALA A 59 3.27 7.64 8.65
C ALA A 59 1.86 7.60 8.03
N VAL A 60 1.76 7.18 6.79
CA VAL A 60 0.52 7.11 6.01
C VAL A 60 0.32 5.71 5.46
N TRP A 61 -0.89 5.18 5.64
CA TRP A 61 -1.33 3.95 5.01
C TRP A 61 -2.56 4.22 4.14
N LEU A 62 -2.42 4.04 2.83
CA LEU A 62 -3.56 4.02 1.92
C LEU A 62 -4.15 2.61 1.95
N VAL A 63 -5.28 2.49 2.66
CA VAL A 63 -5.89 1.21 3.00
C VAL A 63 -6.70 0.63 1.84
N PRO A 64 -7.02 -0.67 1.83
CA PRO A 64 -7.89 -1.28 0.81
C PRO A 64 -9.24 -0.56 0.69
N GLY A 65 -9.82 -0.52 -0.51
CA GLY A 65 -11.17 0.01 -0.68
C GLY A 65 -11.43 0.81 -1.94
N SER A 66 -10.62 0.62 -2.99
CA SER A 66 -10.89 1.20 -4.33
C SER A 66 -12.26 0.77 -4.88
N PRO A 67 -12.93 1.58 -5.73
CA PRO A 67 -12.58 2.98 -5.99
C PRO A 67 -12.82 3.88 -4.78
N TYR A 68 -11.95 4.88 -4.58
CA TYR A 68 -12.11 5.86 -3.51
C TYR A 68 -13.12 6.93 -3.90
N LYS A 69 -13.75 7.58 -2.89
CA LYS A 69 -14.75 8.63 -3.13
C LYS A 69 -14.15 9.94 -3.64
N ASN A 70 -12.85 10.16 -3.42
CA ASN A 70 -12.12 11.35 -3.87
C ASN A 70 -10.75 10.96 -4.42
N ASP A 71 -10.71 10.56 -5.67
CA ASP A 71 -9.48 10.15 -6.36
C ASP A 71 -8.45 11.28 -6.43
N GLU A 72 -8.88 12.53 -6.70
CA GLU A 72 -7.97 13.68 -6.79
C GLU A 72 -7.26 13.95 -5.46
N GLY A 73 -8.01 13.86 -4.35
CA GLY A 73 -7.44 13.97 -3.00
C GLY A 73 -6.41 12.86 -2.73
N VAL A 74 -6.73 11.62 -3.13
CA VAL A 74 -5.82 10.48 -3.00
C VAL A 74 -4.55 10.69 -3.82
N PHE A 75 -4.64 11.11 -5.10
CA PHE A 75 -3.46 11.39 -5.92
C PHE A 75 -2.63 12.56 -5.38
N SER A 76 -3.27 13.61 -4.88
CA SER A 76 -2.58 14.73 -4.21
C SER A 76 -1.80 14.26 -3.00
N MET A 77 -2.37 13.39 -2.17
CA MET A 77 -1.73 12.79 -1.00
C MET A 77 -0.58 11.86 -1.43
N LEU A 78 -0.79 10.96 -2.40
CA LEU A 78 0.25 10.06 -2.91
C LEU A 78 1.45 10.83 -3.46
N ARG A 79 1.20 11.86 -4.26
CA ARG A 79 2.26 12.74 -4.75
C ARG A 79 3.04 13.38 -3.60
N TRP A 80 2.33 13.96 -2.61
CA TRP A 80 2.98 14.61 -1.47
C TRP A 80 3.82 13.62 -0.65
N VAL A 81 3.34 12.39 -0.42
CA VAL A 81 4.07 11.34 0.27
C VAL A 81 5.29 10.90 -0.52
N ARG A 82 5.13 10.66 -1.82
CA ARG A 82 6.19 10.19 -2.73
C ARG A 82 7.33 11.21 -2.89
N GLU A 83 6.99 12.50 -2.95
CA GLU A 83 7.97 13.60 -3.06
C GLU A 83 8.61 13.97 -1.71
N GLY A 84 8.03 13.52 -0.62
CA GLY A 84 8.51 13.73 0.75
C GLY A 84 9.28 12.53 1.30
N GLU A 85 9.41 12.51 2.62
CA GLU A 85 10.11 11.43 3.34
C GLU A 85 9.17 10.64 4.27
N LYS A 86 7.86 10.88 4.17
CA LYS A 86 6.85 10.28 5.06
C LYS A 86 6.67 8.79 4.77
N PRO A 87 6.93 7.88 5.72
CA PRO A 87 6.71 6.45 5.52
C PRO A 87 5.30 6.14 5.00
N PHE A 88 5.25 5.39 3.92
CA PHE A 88 4.03 5.04 3.20
C PHE A 88 3.87 3.54 3.06
N LEU A 89 2.67 3.06 3.36
CA LEU A 89 2.21 1.71 3.06
C LEU A 89 0.94 1.80 2.19
N GLY A 90 0.87 1.01 1.12
CA GLY A 90 -0.34 0.86 0.32
C GLY A 90 -0.73 -0.61 0.23
N SER A 91 -2.00 -0.96 0.46
CA SER A 91 -2.47 -2.33 0.26
C SER A 91 -3.69 -2.40 -0.65
N CYS A 92 -3.76 -3.40 -1.54
CA CYS A 92 -4.84 -3.63 -2.51
C CYS A 92 -5.12 -2.37 -3.37
N GLY A 93 -6.23 -1.66 -3.14
CA GLY A 93 -6.52 -0.38 -3.80
C GLY A 93 -5.40 0.66 -3.62
N GLY A 94 -4.78 0.71 -2.43
CA GLY A 94 -3.65 1.60 -2.17
C GLY A 94 -2.44 1.33 -3.07
N PHE A 95 -2.17 0.06 -3.37
CA PHE A 95 -1.16 -0.33 -4.35
C PHE A 95 -1.54 0.12 -5.77
N GLN A 96 -2.80 -0.13 -6.18
CA GLN A 96 -3.27 0.23 -7.52
C GLN A 96 -3.13 1.73 -7.77
N TYR A 97 -3.55 2.55 -6.82
CA TYR A 97 -3.45 4.00 -6.92
C TYR A 97 -2.01 4.51 -6.85
N ALA A 98 -1.13 3.86 -6.07
CA ALA A 98 0.29 4.18 -6.06
C ALA A 98 0.96 3.95 -7.43
N VAL A 99 0.59 2.86 -8.13
CA VAL A 99 1.04 2.60 -9.51
C VAL A 99 0.55 3.66 -10.48
N ILE A 100 -0.74 4.04 -10.41
CA ILE A 100 -1.31 5.08 -11.28
C ILE A 100 -0.66 6.44 -11.00
N ASP A 101 -0.46 6.81 -9.73
CA ASP A 101 0.23 8.07 -9.37
C ASP A 101 1.62 8.13 -9.99
N TYR A 102 2.39 7.05 -9.85
CA TYR A 102 3.73 6.97 -10.41
C TYR A 102 3.72 7.09 -11.94
N ALA A 103 2.83 6.36 -12.59
CA ALA A 103 2.67 6.42 -14.05
C ALA A 103 2.33 7.82 -14.54
N ARG A 104 1.38 8.51 -13.88
CA ARG A 104 0.95 9.87 -14.26
C ARG A 104 2.00 10.93 -14.01
N HIS A 105 2.62 10.91 -12.84
CA HIS A 105 3.41 12.06 -12.35
C HIS A 105 4.93 11.87 -12.48
N VAL A 106 5.41 10.63 -12.62
CA VAL A 106 6.85 10.35 -12.82
C VAL A 106 7.14 9.94 -14.24
N LEU A 107 6.35 9.01 -14.82
CA LEU A 107 6.56 8.55 -16.20
C LEU A 107 5.90 9.48 -17.25
N GLY A 108 5.09 10.47 -16.82
CA GLY A 108 4.40 11.39 -17.71
C GLY A 108 3.24 10.75 -18.50
N TRP A 109 2.71 9.62 -18.01
CA TRP A 109 1.56 8.95 -18.62
C TRP A 109 0.26 9.54 -18.05
N HIS A 110 -0.03 10.78 -18.41
CA HIS A 110 -1.17 11.53 -17.86
C HIS A 110 -2.52 10.85 -18.07
N ASP A 111 -2.60 9.94 -19.03
CA ASP A 111 -3.77 9.12 -19.37
C ASP A 111 -3.75 7.73 -18.70
N ALA A 112 -2.83 7.47 -17.74
CA ALA A 112 -2.81 6.23 -16.98
C ALA A 112 -4.07 6.11 -16.12
N ASN A 113 -4.77 5.00 -16.24
CA ASN A 113 -6.08 4.79 -15.63
C ASN A 113 -6.24 3.38 -15.03
N HIS A 114 -7.36 3.21 -14.33
CA HIS A 114 -7.83 1.97 -13.74
C HIS A 114 -9.03 1.44 -14.55
N ALA A 115 -8.96 0.21 -15.04
CA ALA A 115 -10.00 -0.37 -15.87
C ALA A 115 -11.34 -0.66 -15.13
N GLU A 116 -11.39 -0.49 -13.81
CA GLU A 116 -12.65 -0.56 -13.05
C GLU A 116 -13.45 0.74 -13.17
N THR A 117 -12.77 1.87 -13.33
CA THR A 117 -13.38 3.21 -13.26
C THR A 117 -13.32 3.98 -14.58
N SER A 118 -12.58 3.49 -15.58
CA SER A 118 -12.44 4.12 -16.88
C SER A 118 -12.27 3.07 -17.98
N ASP A 119 -12.68 3.42 -19.17
CA ASP A 119 -12.44 2.69 -20.43
C ASP A 119 -11.55 3.50 -21.42
N GLU A 120 -11.04 4.66 -20.96
CA GLU A 120 -10.21 5.56 -21.76
C GLU A 120 -8.78 5.64 -21.21
N GLY A 121 -7.80 5.78 -22.11
CA GLY A 121 -6.38 5.96 -21.80
C GLY A 121 -5.64 4.63 -21.59
N ARG A 122 -4.49 4.69 -20.91
CA ARG A 122 -3.67 3.52 -20.60
C ARG A 122 -4.18 2.81 -19.35
N MET A 123 -4.76 1.64 -19.51
CA MET A 123 -5.19 0.83 -18.37
C MET A 123 -3.99 0.17 -17.69
N VAL A 124 -3.23 0.95 -16.90
CA VAL A 124 -2.06 0.44 -16.16
C VAL A 124 -2.48 -0.51 -15.03
N ILE A 125 -3.72 -0.36 -14.55
CA ILE A 125 -4.40 -1.34 -13.70
C ILE A 125 -5.52 -1.97 -14.52
N ALA A 126 -5.50 -3.29 -14.66
CA ALA A 126 -6.40 -4.07 -15.49
C ALA A 126 -6.98 -5.26 -14.73
N PRO A 127 -8.07 -5.88 -15.22
CA PRO A 127 -8.60 -7.10 -14.63
C PRO A 127 -7.53 -8.19 -14.57
N LEU A 128 -7.45 -8.87 -13.43
CA LEU A 128 -6.62 -10.05 -13.26
C LEU A 128 -7.14 -11.21 -14.12
N SER A 129 -6.26 -12.06 -14.59
CA SER A 129 -6.62 -13.29 -15.32
C SER A 129 -7.50 -14.24 -14.50
N CYS A 130 -7.33 -14.22 -13.17
CA CYS A 130 -8.16 -14.94 -12.20
C CYS A 130 -8.51 -14.02 -11.03
N SER A 131 -9.74 -14.11 -10.53
CA SER A 131 -10.15 -13.36 -9.33
C SER A 131 -9.34 -13.82 -8.11
N LEU A 132 -8.83 -12.86 -7.35
CA LEU A 132 -8.16 -13.09 -6.08
C LEU A 132 -9.05 -12.70 -4.88
N VAL A 133 -10.37 -12.67 -5.05
CA VAL A 133 -11.31 -12.37 -3.96
C VAL A 133 -11.34 -13.52 -2.96
N GLU A 134 -10.97 -13.21 -1.69
CA GLU A 134 -10.85 -14.18 -0.58
C GLU A 134 -9.91 -15.36 -0.91
N GLN A 135 -8.90 -15.12 -1.74
CA GLN A 135 -7.89 -16.11 -2.08
C GLN A 135 -6.62 -15.90 -1.27
N ARG A 136 -5.82 -16.94 -1.19
CA ARG A 136 -4.43 -16.91 -0.73
C ARG A 136 -3.53 -17.42 -1.82
N GLY A 137 -2.28 -16.93 -1.82
CA GLY A 137 -1.30 -17.38 -2.80
C GLY A 137 0.12 -17.05 -2.38
N GLU A 138 1.05 -17.85 -2.87
CA GLU A 138 2.48 -17.61 -2.66
C GLU A 138 2.91 -16.38 -3.45
N VAL A 139 3.68 -15.53 -2.77
CA VAL A 139 4.33 -14.34 -3.32
C VAL A 139 5.83 -14.50 -3.13
N THR A 140 6.60 -14.28 -4.19
CA THR A 140 8.06 -14.23 -4.14
C THR A 140 8.54 -12.79 -4.07
N PHE A 141 9.64 -12.57 -3.34
CA PHE A 141 10.19 -11.25 -3.08
C PHE A 141 11.58 -11.08 -3.69
N GLU A 142 11.85 -9.88 -4.22
CA GLU A 142 13.18 -9.51 -4.70
C GLU A 142 14.20 -9.51 -3.54
N PRO A 143 15.33 -10.23 -3.67
CA PRO A 143 16.36 -10.22 -2.65
C PRO A 143 16.87 -8.80 -2.34
N GLY A 144 16.95 -8.46 -1.04
CA GLY A 144 17.40 -7.15 -0.59
C GLY A 144 16.33 -6.04 -0.70
N SER A 145 15.11 -6.35 -1.10
CA SER A 145 13.98 -5.43 -1.03
C SER A 145 13.56 -5.19 0.43
N ARG A 146 12.82 -4.09 0.66
CA ARG A 146 12.21 -3.83 1.99
C ARG A 146 11.18 -4.89 2.36
N ILE A 147 10.43 -5.38 1.36
CA ILE A 147 9.47 -6.47 1.57
C ILE A 147 10.22 -7.73 2.04
N ALA A 148 11.24 -8.17 1.30
CA ALA A 148 12.04 -9.35 1.70
C ALA A 148 12.69 -9.18 3.09
N THR A 149 13.18 -7.98 3.38
CA THR A 149 13.77 -7.64 4.69
C THR A 149 12.72 -7.70 5.80
N ALA A 150 11.52 -7.14 5.57
CA ALA A 150 10.44 -7.17 6.56
C ALA A 150 9.98 -8.59 6.90
N TYR A 151 9.89 -9.45 5.88
CA TYR A 151 9.47 -10.85 6.07
C TYR A 151 10.60 -11.77 6.55
N ASP A 152 11.84 -11.32 6.52
CA ASP A 152 13.04 -12.17 6.71
C ASP A 152 12.98 -13.44 5.85
N SER A 153 12.47 -13.31 4.63
CA SER A 153 12.18 -14.39 3.70
C SER A 153 12.12 -13.88 2.27
N LEU A 154 12.31 -14.78 1.31
CA LEU A 154 12.12 -14.50 -0.11
C LEU A 154 10.73 -14.91 -0.65
N SER A 155 9.86 -15.41 0.20
CA SER A 155 8.46 -15.68 -0.15
C SER A 155 7.56 -15.69 1.08
N SER A 156 6.26 -15.52 0.84
CA SER A 156 5.20 -15.66 1.85
C SER A 156 3.90 -16.13 1.19
N ASP A 157 3.02 -16.77 1.97
CA ASP A 157 1.65 -17.06 1.55
C ASP A 157 0.74 -15.94 2.05
N GLU A 158 0.19 -15.13 1.13
CA GLU A 158 -0.54 -13.90 1.44
C GLU A 158 -2.01 -13.95 1.04
N GLY A 159 -2.82 -13.13 1.71
CA GLY A 159 -4.25 -13.03 1.45
C GLY A 159 -4.60 -11.85 0.54
N TYR A 160 -5.65 -12.05 -0.27
CA TYR A 160 -6.12 -11.07 -1.25
C TYR A 160 -7.63 -10.85 -1.18
N HIS A 161 -8.04 -9.68 -1.68
CA HIS A 161 -9.43 -9.39 -2.04
C HIS A 161 -9.43 -8.43 -3.24
N CYS A 162 -8.93 -8.88 -4.40
CA CYS A 162 -8.73 -8.05 -5.58
C CYS A 162 -9.18 -8.75 -6.86
N ASN A 163 -9.78 -7.98 -7.79
CA ASN A 163 -10.08 -8.39 -9.16
C ASN A 163 -9.19 -7.68 -10.19
N PHE A 164 -8.40 -6.69 -9.77
CA PHE A 164 -7.57 -5.86 -10.61
C PHE A 164 -6.14 -5.83 -10.10
N GLY A 165 -5.18 -5.72 -11.00
CA GLY A 165 -3.76 -5.63 -10.71
C GLY A 165 -3.01 -4.89 -11.81
N VAL A 166 -1.67 -4.84 -11.73
CA VAL A 166 -0.85 -4.23 -12.78
C VAL A 166 -1.08 -4.96 -14.09
N ASN A 167 -1.37 -4.19 -15.14
CA ASN A 167 -1.49 -4.73 -16.49
C ASN A 167 -0.09 -5.18 -16.97
N PRO A 168 0.09 -6.47 -17.34
CA PRO A 168 1.38 -7.01 -17.77
C PRO A 168 2.02 -6.23 -18.93
N ASP A 169 1.22 -5.63 -19.81
CA ASP A 169 1.71 -4.84 -20.96
C ASP A 169 2.50 -3.60 -20.53
N PHE A 170 2.29 -3.11 -19.31
CA PHE A 170 2.96 -1.93 -18.77
C PHE A 170 3.97 -2.25 -17.67
N SER A 171 4.03 -3.47 -17.16
CA SER A 171 4.85 -3.82 -15.99
C SER A 171 6.33 -3.49 -16.18
N ALA A 172 6.92 -3.88 -17.31
CA ALA A 172 8.32 -3.59 -17.61
C ALA A 172 8.62 -2.09 -17.77
N ALA A 173 7.64 -1.29 -18.22
CA ALA A 173 7.80 0.14 -18.41
C ALA A 173 7.54 0.94 -17.11
N LEU A 174 6.94 0.34 -16.10
CA LEU A 174 6.85 0.93 -14.75
C LEU A 174 8.20 0.91 -14.03
N GLU A 175 9.03 -0.09 -14.29
CA GLU A 175 10.37 -0.15 -13.72
C GLU A 175 11.28 0.90 -14.36
N GLY A 176 12.05 1.53 -13.53
CA GLY A 176 12.99 2.58 -13.93
C GLY A 176 12.92 3.74 -12.97
N ASN A 177 13.78 4.72 -13.18
CA ASN A 177 13.97 5.79 -12.21
C ASN A 177 14.17 5.20 -10.80
N ASN A 178 13.25 5.50 -9.86
CA ASN A 178 13.34 5.06 -8.48
C ASN A 178 12.27 4.02 -8.09
N LEU A 179 11.35 3.62 -9.00
CA LEU A 179 10.39 2.54 -8.73
C LEU A 179 10.99 1.19 -9.09
N ARG A 180 10.83 0.23 -8.18
CA ARG A 180 11.17 -1.18 -8.40
C ARG A 180 9.96 -2.06 -8.13
N ILE A 181 9.77 -3.06 -8.98
CA ILE A 181 8.88 -4.17 -8.70
C ILE A 181 9.65 -5.13 -7.80
N THR A 182 9.09 -5.48 -6.65
CA THR A 182 9.79 -6.26 -5.61
C THR A 182 8.99 -7.44 -5.09
N ALA A 183 7.81 -7.69 -5.64
CA ALA A 183 7.03 -8.88 -5.33
C ALA A 183 6.22 -9.36 -6.54
N TRP A 184 6.20 -10.68 -6.74
CA TRP A 184 5.48 -11.36 -7.82
C TRP A 184 4.76 -12.60 -7.29
N ASP A 185 3.68 -12.99 -7.94
CA ASP A 185 3.12 -14.32 -7.75
C ASP A 185 3.88 -15.39 -8.58
N LEU A 186 3.42 -16.63 -8.47
CA LEU A 186 4.04 -17.77 -9.19
C LEU A 186 3.89 -17.68 -10.73
N ASN A 187 3.00 -16.84 -11.24
CA ASN A 187 2.83 -16.58 -12.68
C ASN A 187 3.73 -15.44 -13.18
N GLY A 188 4.39 -14.73 -12.27
CA GLY A 188 5.21 -13.55 -12.58
C GLY A 188 4.40 -12.26 -12.62
N ASP A 189 3.14 -12.27 -12.19
CA ASP A 189 2.31 -11.07 -12.09
C ASP A 189 2.77 -10.19 -10.92
N VAL A 190 2.82 -8.88 -11.13
CA VAL A 190 3.28 -7.91 -10.13
C VAL A 190 2.35 -7.89 -8.92
N ARG A 191 2.96 -8.06 -7.73
CA ARG A 191 2.25 -8.07 -6.43
C ARG A 191 2.78 -7.04 -5.45
N GLY A 192 3.93 -6.37 -5.73
CA GLY A 192 4.46 -5.33 -4.87
C GLY A 192 5.46 -4.43 -5.57
N ILE A 193 5.51 -3.17 -5.12
CA ILE A 193 6.42 -2.12 -5.58
C ILE A 193 7.04 -1.39 -4.40
N GLU A 194 8.23 -0.83 -4.64
CA GLU A 194 8.96 0.04 -3.71
C GLU A 194 9.58 1.22 -4.43
N LEU A 195 9.79 2.34 -3.72
CA LEU A 195 10.67 3.42 -4.17
C LEU A 195 12.03 3.30 -3.47
N THR A 196 13.11 3.28 -4.26
CA THR A 196 14.48 3.01 -3.77
C THR A 196 15.08 4.15 -2.98
N ASP A 197 14.76 5.39 -3.34
CA ASP A 197 15.27 6.63 -2.75
C ASP A 197 14.33 7.24 -1.69
N HIS A 198 13.28 6.51 -1.30
CA HIS A 198 12.36 6.91 -0.24
C HIS A 198 12.66 6.12 1.05
N PRO A 199 12.57 6.72 2.25
CA PRO A 199 12.82 6.01 3.51
C PRO A 199 12.00 4.74 3.66
N PHE A 200 10.69 4.82 3.41
CA PHE A 200 9.80 3.67 3.32
C PHE A 200 8.60 4.01 2.43
N TYR A 201 8.62 3.54 1.20
CA TYR A 201 7.47 3.59 0.29
C TYR A 201 7.27 2.20 -0.28
N VAL A 202 6.31 1.48 0.27
CA VAL A 202 5.99 0.10 -0.11
C VAL A 202 4.51 -0.01 -0.40
N ALA A 203 4.16 -0.62 -1.51
CA ALA A 203 2.77 -0.94 -1.79
C ALA A 203 2.62 -2.37 -2.33
N THR A 204 1.59 -3.08 -1.88
CA THR A 204 1.34 -4.49 -2.22
C THR A 204 -0.11 -4.71 -2.64
N LEU A 205 -0.32 -5.57 -3.64
CA LEU A 205 -1.65 -6.00 -4.03
C LEU A 205 -2.27 -6.91 -2.95
N PHE A 206 -1.44 -7.71 -2.28
CA PHE A 206 -1.87 -8.50 -1.14
C PHE A 206 -2.11 -7.64 0.11
N GLN A 207 -2.89 -8.16 1.02
CA GLN A 207 -3.34 -7.50 2.24
C GLN A 207 -2.63 -8.12 3.45
N SER A 208 -1.39 -7.67 3.74
CA SER A 208 -0.56 -8.23 4.83
C SER A 208 -1.20 -8.09 6.20
N GLU A 209 -2.09 -7.12 6.40
CA GLU A 209 -2.88 -6.93 7.60
C GLU A 209 -3.77 -8.12 7.95
N ARG A 210 -4.17 -8.91 6.95
CA ARG A 210 -5.03 -10.10 7.16
C ARG A 210 -4.36 -11.19 7.99
N ALA A 211 -3.04 -11.17 8.13
CA ALA A 211 -2.31 -12.06 9.04
C ALA A 211 -2.83 -11.93 10.49
N ALA A 212 -3.23 -10.72 10.91
CA ALA A 212 -3.72 -10.45 12.25
C ALA A 212 -5.05 -11.16 12.58
N LEU A 213 -5.85 -11.51 11.58
CA LEU A 213 -7.07 -12.31 11.75
C LEU A 213 -6.76 -13.78 12.12
N GLN A 214 -5.52 -14.20 11.96
CA GLN A 214 -5.00 -15.53 12.33
C GLN A 214 -4.03 -15.44 13.51
N ASP A 215 -4.12 -14.37 14.31
CA ASP A 215 -3.23 -14.10 15.44
C ASP A 215 -1.74 -14.07 15.09
N LYS A 216 -1.41 -13.71 13.82
CA LYS A 216 -0.04 -13.53 13.34
C LYS A 216 0.31 -12.07 13.21
N ASP A 217 1.59 -11.75 13.35
CA ASP A 217 2.08 -10.41 13.09
C ASP A 217 2.09 -10.14 11.57
N SER A 218 1.89 -8.86 11.20
CA SER A 218 2.07 -8.40 9.83
C SER A 218 3.45 -7.77 9.69
N PRO A 219 4.42 -8.42 9.02
CA PRO A 219 5.78 -7.92 8.91
C PRO A 219 5.86 -6.53 8.28
N LEU A 220 5.06 -6.27 7.23
CA LEU A 220 5.05 -4.95 6.57
C LEU A 220 4.50 -3.84 7.46
N VAL A 221 3.48 -4.13 8.28
CA VAL A 221 2.94 -3.12 9.21
C VAL A 221 3.97 -2.80 10.29
N ILE A 222 4.69 -3.79 10.81
CA ILE A 222 5.79 -3.59 11.76
C ILE A 222 6.90 -2.74 11.13
N ALA A 223 7.38 -3.11 9.93
CA ALA A 223 8.45 -2.40 9.25
C ALA A 223 8.06 -0.95 8.90
N TRP A 224 6.83 -0.71 8.48
CA TRP A 224 6.29 0.62 8.21
C TRP A 224 6.26 1.50 9.48
N MET A 225 5.79 0.94 10.61
CA MET A 225 5.78 1.65 11.89
C MET A 225 7.19 1.89 12.42
N GLN A 226 8.12 0.94 12.24
CA GLN A 226 9.54 1.12 12.60
C GLN A 226 10.16 2.25 11.79
N ALA A 227 9.92 2.31 10.48
CA ALA A 227 10.40 3.41 9.65
C ALA A 227 9.88 4.79 10.11
N ALA A 228 8.64 4.84 10.62
CA ALA A 228 8.09 6.07 11.20
C ALA A 228 8.75 6.46 12.55
N LEU A 229 9.19 5.49 13.33
CA LEU A 229 9.95 5.73 14.57
C LEU A 229 11.36 6.26 14.27
N ASP A 230 12.02 5.72 13.24
CA ASP A 230 13.39 6.10 12.86
C ASP A 230 13.48 7.53 12.33
N GLN A 231 12.34 8.15 11.96
CA GLN A 231 12.25 9.55 11.51
C GLN A 231 11.85 10.55 12.61
N ARG A 232 11.69 10.10 13.83
CA ARG A 232 11.41 10.95 15.00
C ARG A 232 12.71 11.48 15.62
#